data_ef6072babb9d224d52e52128d97f4ef6
#
_entry.id   ef6072babb9d224d52e52128d97f4ef6
#
_cell.length_a   1.000
_cell.length_b   1.000
_cell.length_c   1.000
_cell.angle_alpha   90.00
_cell.angle_beta   90.00
_cell.angle_gamma   90.00
#
_symmetry.space_group_name_H-M   'P 1'
#
loop_
_entity.id
_entity.type
_entity.pdbx_description
1 polymer ?
#
loop_
_entity_poly.entity_id
_entity_poly.type
_entity_poly.pdbx_seq_one_letter_code
_entity_poly.pdbx_strand_id
1 'polypeptide(L)'
;MQKILVANRGEIALRIMRTLRKMGIRSVAVYSEADRHSPHVRYADEAVCLGPAPSNQSYLRGDAIIDICKKLSVDGIHPGYGFLSENATFARQVTEAGITFIGPSPEAMEVMGSKLAAKECVKKYNIPMVPGIDKAITDITLAKQIAAEVGYPVLIKASAGGGGKGMRIVEQESDLEEQMERAISEATSSFGDGSVFIEKYVSSPRHIEVQVLADNYGNCIHLFERECSIQRRHQKVVEESPSSILTPAIRKQMGEAAVMVAKSCNYTSTGTVEFLMDDKLNFYFLEMNTRLQVEHPVTEMITGIDLVEEQVKIARGEQLSFTQDDLKINGHAIELRVYAEDPLNNFMPSIGTLTRYEPPTGEGIRVDDGYEQGMQIPIYYDPMIAKLATHGKNRIEAIQKMLAAIEAYGIEGVSTTMPFGRFVFQHKAFISGHFDTHFVKNYYTPAHIENEQAAKAKIAAIVAVKHWLNQQAILTTVAHRSTSWKRRIAH
;
A
#
# COMPACT_ATOMS: atom_id res chain seq x y z
N MET A 1 -28.35 -4.21 -6.51
CA MET A 1 -27.32 -5.12 -5.93
C MET A 1 -27.61 -5.28 -4.44
N GLN A 2 -27.98 -6.49 -4.01
CA GLN A 2 -28.32 -6.78 -2.60
C GLN A 2 -27.32 -7.74 -1.94
N LYS A 3 -26.56 -8.48 -2.75
CA LYS A 3 -25.55 -9.42 -2.26
C LYS A 3 -24.27 -9.31 -3.09
N ILE A 4 -23.13 -9.10 -2.42
CA ILE A 4 -21.83 -8.96 -3.06
C ILE A 4 -20.85 -9.96 -2.47
N LEU A 5 -20.14 -10.70 -3.34
CA LEU A 5 -19.01 -11.53 -2.95
C LEU A 5 -17.74 -10.70 -2.95
N VAL A 6 -16.95 -10.80 -1.88
CA VAL A 6 -15.64 -10.17 -1.77
C VAL A 6 -14.58 -11.20 -2.15
N ALA A 7 -14.02 -11.09 -3.35
CA ALA A 7 -13.02 -12.00 -3.89
C ALA A 7 -11.62 -11.66 -3.39
N ASN A 8 -11.46 -11.56 -2.08
CA ASN A 8 -10.21 -11.20 -1.42
C ASN A 8 -10.18 -11.71 0.02
N ARG A 9 -9.12 -11.41 0.76
CA ARG A 9 -8.87 -11.84 2.14
C ARG A 9 -8.32 -10.69 3.02
N GLY A 10 -8.15 -11.01 4.29
CA GLY A 10 -7.44 -10.14 5.23
C GLY A 10 -8.14 -8.81 5.46
N GLU A 11 -7.34 -7.75 5.65
CA GLU A 11 -7.86 -6.45 6.02
C GLU A 11 -8.76 -5.84 4.94
N ILE A 12 -8.42 -6.01 3.66
CA ILE A 12 -9.21 -5.42 2.58
C ILE A 12 -10.58 -6.08 2.43
N ALA A 13 -10.67 -7.39 2.63
CA ALA A 13 -11.97 -8.06 2.60
C ALA A 13 -12.87 -7.55 3.74
N LEU A 14 -12.33 -7.44 4.95
CA LEU A 14 -13.06 -6.90 6.10
C LEU A 14 -13.44 -5.42 5.88
N ARG A 15 -12.51 -4.61 5.32
CA ARG A 15 -12.75 -3.20 5.00
C ARG A 15 -13.93 -3.03 4.02
N ILE A 16 -13.97 -3.82 2.96
CA ILE A 16 -15.06 -3.81 1.97
C ILE A 16 -16.38 -4.22 2.65
N MET A 17 -16.38 -5.29 3.40
CA MET A 17 -17.59 -5.81 4.08
C MET A 17 -18.16 -4.82 5.09
N ARG A 18 -17.31 -4.02 5.76
CA ARG A 18 -17.74 -2.94 6.65
C ARG A 18 -18.57 -1.88 5.90
N THR A 19 -18.14 -1.50 4.69
CA THR A 19 -18.92 -0.58 3.85
C THR A 19 -20.19 -1.23 3.30
N LEU A 20 -20.13 -2.48 2.81
CA LEU A 20 -21.33 -3.19 2.35
C LEU A 20 -22.39 -3.25 3.44
N ARG A 21 -22.02 -3.51 4.68
CA ARG A 21 -22.94 -3.53 5.84
C ARG A 21 -23.57 -2.16 6.10
N LYS A 22 -22.80 -1.05 6.01
CA LYS A 22 -23.32 0.31 6.10
C LYS A 22 -24.35 0.62 5.00
N MET A 23 -24.13 0.06 3.80
CA MET A 23 -25.02 0.21 2.66
C MET A 23 -26.23 -0.74 2.70
N GLY A 24 -26.35 -1.59 3.71
CA GLY A 24 -27.42 -2.61 3.81
C GLY A 24 -27.29 -3.74 2.80
N ILE A 25 -26.08 -4.02 2.31
CA ILE A 25 -25.79 -5.05 1.32
C ILE A 25 -25.20 -6.28 2.02
N ARG A 26 -25.74 -7.46 1.72
CA ARG A 26 -25.21 -8.72 2.25
C ARG A 26 -23.86 -9.05 1.62
N SER A 27 -22.96 -9.55 2.44
CA SER A 27 -21.61 -9.93 2.03
C SER A 27 -21.39 -11.44 2.01
N VAL A 28 -20.69 -11.93 0.98
CA VAL A 28 -20.19 -13.30 0.90
C VAL A 28 -18.67 -13.27 0.97
N ALA A 29 -18.09 -13.92 1.96
CA ALA A 29 -16.65 -14.14 2.05
C ALA A 29 -16.25 -15.40 1.28
N VAL A 30 -15.09 -15.36 0.64
CA VAL A 30 -14.36 -16.56 0.23
C VAL A 30 -13.10 -16.69 1.07
N TYR A 31 -12.68 -17.91 1.37
CA TYR A 31 -11.49 -18.14 2.17
C TYR A 31 -10.78 -19.44 1.80
N SER A 32 -9.47 -19.49 2.00
CA SER A 32 -8.69 -20.73 1.96
C SER A 32 -8.70 -21.41 3.33
N GLU A 33 -8.26 -22.64 3.39
CA GLU A 33 -8.16 -23.39 4.67
C GLU A 33 -7.34 -22.65 5.73
N ALA A 34 -6.28 -21.92 5.31
CA ALA A 34 -5.46 -21.11 6.22
C ALA A 34 -6.20 -19.92 6.84
N ASP A 35 -7.20 -19.40 6.14
CA ASP A 35 -7.98 -18.24 6.58
C ASP A 35 -9.31 -18.57 7.24
N ARG A 36 -9.60 -19.87 7.51
CA ARG A 36 -10.88 -20.34 8.05
C ARG A 36 -11.37 -19.56 9.28
N HIS A 37 -10.46 -19.11 10.12
CA HIS A 37 -10.76 -18.39 11.36
C HIS A 37 -10.52 -16.89 11.28
N SER A 38 -10.24 -16.35 10.08
CA SER A 38 -9.94 -14.93 9.87
C SER A 38 -11.17 -14.04 10.14
N PRO A 39 -10.96 -12.80 10.60
CA PRO A 39 -12.03 -11.87 10.93
C PRO A 39 -13.04 -11.65 9.80
N HIS A 40 -12.59 -11.55 8.55
CA HIS A 40 -13.48 -11.34 7.40
C HIS A 40 -14.46 -12.51 7.18
N VAL A 41 -14.04 -13.75 7.49
CA VAL A 41 -14.90 -14.95 7.36
C VAL A 41 -16.03 -14.92 8.37
N ARG A 42 -15.76 -14.49 9.62
CA ARG A 42 -16.75 -14.37 10.69
C ARG A 42 -17.64 -13.14 10.56
N TYR A 43 -17.14 -12.11 9.91
CA TYR A 43 -17.86 -10.85 9.71
C TYR A 43 -18.89 -10.94 8.59
N ALA A 44 -18.63 -11.73 7.54
CA ALA A 44 -19.52 -11.89 6.40
C ALA A 44 -20.86 -12.55 6.79
N ASP A 45 -21.92 -12.29 6.00
CA ASP A 45 -23.22 -12.92 6.17
C ASP A 45 -23.18 -14.39 5.72
N GLU A 46 -22.39 -14.70 4.71
CA GLU A 46 -22.14 -16.06 4.20
C GLU A 46 -20.64 -16.22 3.91
N ALA A 47 -20.10 -17.43 4.05
CA ALA A 47 -18.69 -17.70 3.78
C ALA A 47 -18.48 -19.08 3.15
N VAL A 48 -17.60 -19.15 2.14
CA VAL A 48 -17.32 -20.38 1.38
C VAL A 48 -15.82 -20.64 1.29
N CYS A 49 -15.41 -21.87 1.62
CA CYS A 49 -14.03 -22.32 1.48
C CYS A 49 -13.71 -22.58 0.00
N LEU A 50 -12.63 -21.97 -0.48
CA LEU A 50 -12.13 -22.16 -1.86
C LEU A 50 -11.23 -23.40 -2.00
N GLY A 51 -10.65 -23.88 -0.88
CA GLY A 51 -9.71 -25.00 -0.89
C GLY A 51 -8.42 -24.72 -0.12
N PRO A 52 -7.32 -25.37 -0.49
CA PRO A 52 -6.02 -25.30 0.21
C PRO A 52 -5.44 -23.90 0.32
N ALA A 53 -4.45 -23.74 1.21
CA ALA A 53 -3.82 -22.45 1.50
C ALA A 53 -3.14 -21.76 0.31
N PRO A 54 -2.40 -22.43 -0.60
CA PRO A 54 -1.75 -21.75 -1.73
C PRO A 54 -2.75 -20.96 -2.59
N SER A 55 -2.42 -19.72 -2.95
CA SER A 55 -3.33 -18.80 -3.66
C SER A 55 -3.77 -19.32 -5.04
N ASN A 56 -2.90 -20.05 -5.75
CA ASN A 56 -3.23 -20.69 -7.02
C ASN A 56 -4.23 -21.85 -6.90
N GLN A 57 -4.46 -22.37 -5.69
CA GLN A 57 -5.44 -23.40 -5.38
C GLN A 57 -6.69 -22.83 -4.67
N SER A 58 -6.72 -21.53 -4.43
CA SER A 58 -7.79 -20.83 -3.72
C SER A 58 -8.14 -19.49 -4.35
N TYR A 59 -7.59 -18.38 -3.89
CA TYR A 59 -7.97 -17.00 -4.28
C TYR A 59 -7.77 -16.66 -5.76
N LEU A 60 -6.93 -17.40 -6.48
CA LEU A 60 -6.73 -17.24 -7.95
C LEU A 60 -7.64 -18.17 -8.78
N ARG A 61 -8.53 -18.95 -8.14
CA ARG A 61 -9.50 -19.82 -8.80
C ARG A 61 -10.75 -19.03 -9.19
N GLY A 62 -10.63 -18.21 -10.24
CA GLY A 62 -11.74 -17.41 -10.77
C GLY A 62 -12.96 -18.25 -11.16
N ASP A 63 -12.75 -19.44 -11.71
CA ASP A 63 -13.78 -20.44 -12.03
C ASP A 63 -14.61 -20.81 -10.79
N ALA A 64 -13.95 -21.18 -9.70
CA ALA A 64 -14.61 -21.55 -8.45
C ALA A 64 -15.39 -20.36 -7.84
N ILE A 65 -14.83 -19.15 -7.90
CA ILE A 65 -15.48 -17.93 -7.40
C ILE A 65 -16.77 -17.66 -8.18
N ILE A 66 -16.75 -17.75 -9.50
CA ILE A 66 -17.94 -17.56 -10.36
C ILE A 66 -19.00 -18.63 -10.06
N ASP A 67 -18.60 -19.88 -9.87
CA ASP A 67 -19.54 -20.98 -9.51
C ASP A 67 -20.20 -20.74 -8.15
N ILE A 68 -19.45 -20.24 -7.15
CA ILE A 68 -20.01 -19.85 -5.85
C ILE A 68 -21.03 -18.72 -6.03
N CYS A 69 -20.73 -17.70 -6.85
CA CYS A 69 -21.66 -16.61 -7.10
C CYS A 69 -22.97 -17.09 -7.70
N LYS A 70 -22.94 -18.02 -8.68
CA LYS A 70 -24.12 -18.60 -9.28
C LYS A 70 -24.95 -19.39 -8.24
N LYS A 71 -24.29 -20.22 -7.42
CA LYS A 71 -24.95 -21.04 -6.41
C LYS A 71 -25.62 -20.22 -5.31
N LEU A 72 -25.02 -19.08 -4.94
CA LEU A 72 -25.52 -18.22 -3.85
C LEU A 72 -26.36 -17.04 -4.39
N SER A 73 -26.59 -16.94 -5.69
CA SER A 73 -27.31 -15.82 -6.33
C SER A 73 -26.70 -14.47 -5.93
N VAL A 74 -25.39 -14.32 -6.15
CA VAL A 74 -24.63 -13.10 -5.88
C VAL A 74 -24.81 -12.12 -7.04
N ASP A 75 -25.09 -10.85 -6.75
CA ASP A 75 -25.32 -9.82 -7.77
C ASP A 75 -24.02 -9.22 -8.32
N GLY A 76 -22.98 -9.15 -7.49
CA GLY A 76 -21.70 -8.54 -7.86
C GLY A 76 -20.50 -9.11 -7.12
N ILE A 77 -19.32 -8.95 -7.71
CA ILE A 77 -18.03 -9.33 -7.13
C ILE A 77 -17.19 -8.08 -6.92
N HIS A 78 -16.72 -7.88 -5.68
CA HIS A 78 -15.70 -6.88 -5.37
C HIS A 78 -14.33 -7.56 -5.23
N PRO A 79 -13.36 -7.29 -6.11
CA PRO A 79 -12.07 -7.97 -6.11
C PRO A 79 -11.07 -7.42 -5.08
N GLY A 80 -11.31 -6.24 -4.50
CA GLY A 80 -10.35 -5.53 -3.66
C GLY A 80 -9.12 -5.10 -4.44
N TYR A 81 -7.94 -5.46 -3.95
CA TYR A 81 -6.64 -5.28 -4.62
C TYR A 81 -5.81 -6.57 -4.55
N GLY A 82 -4.83 -6.73 -5.46
CA GLY A 82 -4.09 -7.99 -5.62
C GLY A 82 -4.95 -9.11 -6.20
N PHE A 83 -4.47 -10.34 -6.19
CA PHE A 83 -5.14 -11.53 -6.74
C PHE A 83 -5.75 -11.29 -8.13
N LEU A 84 -7.07 -11.25 -8.22
CA LEU A 84 -7.81 -11.13 -9.48
C LEU A 84 -8.28 -9.71 -9.81
N SER A 85 -7.89 -8.70 -9.02
CA SER A 85 -8.40 -7.33 -9.14
C SER A 85 -8.02 -6.62 -10.45
N GLU A 86 -6.91 -7.01 -11.08
CA GLU A 86 -6.43 -6.46 -12.37
C GLU A 86 -6.42 -7.54 -13.46
N ASN A 87 -7.20 -8.62 -13.28
CA ASN A 87 -7.29 -9.70 -14.25
C ASN A 87 -8.46 -9.48 -15.23
N ALA A 88 -8.16 -8.94 -16.41
CA ALA A 88 -9.15 -8.64 -17.45
C ALA A 88 -9.94 -9.88 -17.88
N THR A 89 -9.30 -11.04 -17.97
CA THR A 89 -9.96 -12.31 -18.33
C THR A 89 -11.00 -12.69 -17.27
N PHE A 90 -10.67 -12.58 -15.99
CA PHE A 90 -11.61 -12.85 -14.90
C PHE A 90 -12.77 -11.86 -14.91
N ALA A 91 -12.50 -10.56 -15.08
CA ALA A 91 -13.55 -9.54 -15.16
C ALA A 91 -14.53 -9.81 -16.32
N ARG A 92 -14.01 -10.23 -17.47
CA ARG A 92 -14.84 -10.63 -18.64
C ARG A 92 -15.69 -11.86 -18.32
N GLN A 93 -15.13 -12.91 -17.76
CA GLN A 93 -15.85 -14.12 -17.36
C GLN A 93 -16.95 -13.85 -16.33
N VAL A 94 -16.72 -12.95 -15.39
CA VAL A 94 -17.71 -12.50 -14.40
C VAL A 94 -18.90 -11.83 -15.12
N THR A 95 -18.62 -10.91 -16.03
CA THR A 95 -19.64 -10.18 -16.80
C THR A 95 -20.44 -11.13 -17.72
N GLU A 96 -19.76 -12.04 -18.41
CA GLU A 96 -20.39 -13.06 -19.25
C GLU A 96 -21.29 -14.02 -18.44
N ALA A 97 -20.95 -14.23 -17.15
CA ALA A 97 -21.78 -15.01 -16.25
C ALA A 97 -23.03 -14.26 -15.73
N GLY A 98 -23.24 -13.00 -16.16
CA GLY A 98 -24.35 -12.15 -15.72
C GLY A 98 -24.18 -11.56 -14.33
N ILE A 99 -22.93 -11.52 -13.82
CA ILE A 99 -22.56 -10.97 -12.51
C ILE A 99 -21.86 -9.63 -12.71
N THR A 100 -22.13 -8.65 -11.88
CA THR A 100 -21.46 -7.35 -11.97
C THR A 100 -20.04 -7.42 -11.38
N PHE A 101 -19.03 -7.10 -12.19
CA PHE A 101 -17.67 -6.88 -11.68
C PHE A 101 -17.57 -5.46 -11.14
N ILE A 102 -17.22 -5.29 -9.84
CA ILE A 102 -17.08 -3.98 -9.20
C ILE A 102 -15.64 -3.49 -9.42
N GLY A 103 -15.44 -2.81 -10.51
CA GLY A 103 -14.13 -2.36 -11.01
C GLY A 103 -14.25 -1.79 -12.41
N PRO A 104 -13.12 -1.50 -13.08
CA PRO A 104 -13.11 -1.02 -14.46
C PRO A 104 -13.47 -2.13 -15.48
N SER A 105 -13.66 -1.71 -16.73
CA SER A 105 -13.87 -2.66 -17.83
C SER A 105 -12.63 -3.52 -18.11
N PRO A 106 -12.80 -4.74 -18.64
CA PRO A 106 -11.66 -5.57 -19.07
C PRO A 106 -10.75 -4.86 -20.07
N GLU A 107 -11.31 -4.06 -20.98
CA GLU A 107 -10.57 -3.32 -22.00
C GLU A 107 -9.68 -2.25 -21.38
N ALA A 108 -10.17 -1.51 -20.38
CA ALA A 108 -9.36 -0.53 -19.64
C ALA A 108 -8.21 -1.20 -18.88
N MET A 109 -8.45 -2.38 -18.28
CA MET A 109 -7.41 -3.17 -17.65
C MET A 109 -6.33 -3.64 -18.65
N GLU A 110 -6.73 -4.12 -19.82
CA GLU A 110 -5.81 -4.59 -20.87
C GLU A 110 -4.92 -3.44 -21.39
N VAL A 111 -5.53 -2.27 -21.66
CA VAL A 111 -4.79 -1.09 -22.14
C VAL A 111 -3.80 -0.60 -21.10
N MET A 112 -4.23 -0.41 -19.86
CA MET A 112 -3.39 0.16 -18.80
C MET A 112 -2.43 -0.87 -18.20
N GLY A 113 -2.74 -2.17 -18.26
CA GLY A 113 -1.84 -3.25 -17.86
C GLY A 113 -0.66 -3.46 -18.81
N SER A 114 -0.76 -3.01 -20.06
CA SER A 114 0.34 -3.03 -21.03
C SER A 114 1.10 -1.71 -21.01
N LYS A 115 2.37 -1.73 -20.60
CA LYS A 115 3.22 -0.51 -20.56
C LYS A 115 3.29 0.22 -21.89
N LEU A 116 3.33 -0.51 -23.01
CA LEU A 116 3.35 0.08 -24.35
C LEU A 116 1.99 0.69 -24.71
N ALA A 117 0.91 -0.06 -24.55
CA ALA A 117 -0.43 0.43 -24.86
C ALA A 117 -0.81 1.64 -23.98
N ALA A 118 -0.47 1.62 -22.70
CA ALA A 118 -0.68 2.74 -21.80
C ALA A 118 0.08 3.99 -22.27
N LYS A 119 1.38 3.86 -22.59
CA LYS A 119 2.18 4.98 -23.12
C LYS A 119 1.62 5.54 -24.43
N GLU A 120 1.22 4.69 -25.37
CA GLU A 120 0.59 5.11 -26.63
C GLU A 120 -0.73 5.83 -26.39
N CYS A 121 -1.52 5.33 -25.45
CA CYS A 121 -2.81 5.89 -25.09
C CYS A 121 -2.64 7.32 -24.51
N VAL A 122 -1.74 7.48 -23.53
CA VAL A 122 -1.55 8.78 -22.85
C VAL A 122 -0.79 9.80 -23.70
N LYS A 123 0.05 9.36 -24.63
CA LYS A 123 0.80 10.24 -25.55
C LYS A 123 -0.10 11.17 -26.36
N LYS A 124 -1.29 10.67 -26.76
CA LYS A 124 -2.27 11.45 -27.52
C LYS A 124 -2.83 12.64 -26.75
N TYR A 125 -2.70 12.64 -25.43
CA TYR A 125 -3.22 13.68 -24.55
C TYR A 125 -2.12 14.59 -23.99
N ASN A 126 -0.90 14.54 -24.56
CA ASN A 126 0.25 15.33 -24.12
C ASN A 126 0.60 15.17 -22.63
N ILE A 127 0.36 14.00 -22.06
CA ILE A 127 0.73 13.68 -20.68
C ILE A 127 2.26 13.60 -20.60
N PRO A 128 2.92 14.30 -19.66
CA PRO A 128 4.36 14.23 -19.52
C PRO A 128 4.82 12.79 -19.24
N MET A 129 5.77 12.31 -20.03
CA MET A 129 6.41 11.00 -19.85
C MET A 129 7.90 11.19 -19.60
N VAL A 130 8.52 10.25 -18.90
CA VAL A 130 9.98 10.28 -18.75
C VAL A 130 10.62 10.31 -20.14
N PRO A 131 11.49 11.29 -20.45
CA PRO A 131 12.17 11.37 -21.74
C PRO A 131 12.90 10.06 -22.04
N GLY A 132 12.70 9.51 -23.22
CA GLY A 132 13.26 8.22 -23.61
C GLY A 132 12.65 7.71 -24.90
N ILE A 133 12.89 6.45 -25.21
CA ILE A 133 12.32 5.80 -26.37
C ILE A 133 11.25 4.79 -25.99
N ASP A 134 10.13 4.81 -26.73
CA ASP A 134 9.01 3.88 -26.54
C ASP A 134 9.14 2.58 -27.35
N LYS A 135 10.30 2.35 -27.97
CA LYS A 135 10.60 1.14 -28.76
C LYS A 135 11.67 0.32 -28.08
N ALA A 136 11.48 -0.98 -28.09
CA ALA A 136 12.48 -1.92 -27.64
C ALA A 136 13.74 -1.84 -28.52
N ILE A 137 14.91 -1.81 -27.90
CA ILE A 137 16.21 -1.66 -28.55
C ILE A 137 17.04 -2.91 -28.25
N THR A 138 17.72 -3.40 -29.28
CA THR A 138 18.77 -4.42 -29.18
C THR A 138 20.09 -3.93 -29.80
N ASP A 139 20.03 -2.85 -30.58
CA ASP A 139 21.19 -2.25 -31.27
C ASP A 139 21.89 -1.23 -30.37
N ILE A 140 23.17 -1.48 -30.09
CA ILE A 140 24.02 -0.65 -29.25
C ILE A 140 24.29 0.74 -29.85
N THR A 141 24.39 0.85 -31.19
CA THR A 141 24.65 2.13 -31.87
C THR A 141 23.45 3.05 -31.73
N LEU A 142 22.25 2.52 -31.93
CA LEU A 142 21.02 3.24 -31.72
C LEU A 142 20.85 3.62 -30.24
N ALA A 143 21.23 2.74 -29.33
CA ALA A 143 21.21 3.00 -27.90
C ALA A 143 22.08 4.18 -27.48
N LYS A 144 23.30 4.31 -28.05
CA LYS A 144 24.22 5.44 -27.83
C LYS A 144 23.63 6.75 -28.32
N GLN A 145 23.01 6.75 -29.48
CA GLN A 145 22.35 7.95 -30.03
C GLN A 145 21.21 8.42 -29.13
N ILE A 146 20.33 7.51 -28.73
CA ILE A 146 19.21 7.81 -27.86
C ILE A 146 19.68 8.32 -26.49
N ALA A 147 20.66 7.66 -25.88
CA ALA A 147 21.20 8.07 -24.59
C ALA A 147 21.83 9.47 -24.66
N ALA A 148 22.49 9.82 -25.78
CA ALA A 148 23.03 11.16 -26.01
C ALA A 148 21.91 12.21 -26.16
N GLU A 149 20.81 11.90 -26.86
CA GLU A 149 19.65 12.79 -27.01
C GLU A 149 18.90 13.00 -25.67
N VAL A 150 18.70 11.94 -24.91
CA VAL A 150 18.03 11.96 -23.58
C VAL A 150 18.90 12.64 -22.53
N GLY A 151 20.23 12.55 -22.69
CA GLY A 151 21.24 13.06 -21.75
C GLY A 151 21.44 12.16 -20.53
N TYR A 152 22.71 11.88 -20.19
CA TYR A 152 23.08 11.08 -19.01
C TYR A 152 22.74 11.81 -17.69
N PRO A 153 22.51 11.06 -16.58
CA PRO A 153 22.41 9.61 -16.55
C PRO A 153 21.14 9.08 -17.20
N VAL A 154 21.20 7.84 -17.74
CA VAL A 154 20.06 7.15 -18.32
C VAL A 154 19.79 5.83 -17.59
N LEU A 155 18.56 5.34 -17.71
CA LEU A 155 18.12 4.08 -17.14
C LEU A 155 17.76 3.12 -18.27
N ILE A 156 18.46 1.97 -18.30
CA ILE A 156 18.09 0.85 -19.16
C ILE A 156 17.09 -0.02 -18.40
N LYS A 157 15.99 -0.41 -19.06
CA LYS A 157 14.94 -1.26 -18.50
C LYS A 157 14.60 -2.41 -19.43
N ALA A 158 14.45 -3.62 -18.90
CA ALA A 158 13.90 -4.75 -19.67
C ALA A 158 12.45 -4.45 -20.12
N SER A 159 12.14 -4.80 -21.35
CA SER A 159 10.82 -4.67 -21.96
C SER A 159 9.77 -5.54 -21.25
N ALA A 160 10.13 -6.78 -20.96
CA ALA A 160 9.29 -7.80 -20.33
C ALA A 160 9.65 -7.93 -18.84
N GLY A 161 9.63 -6.87 -18.04
CA GLY A 161 10.06 -6.95 -16.64
C GLY A 161 9.28 -6.09 -15.68
N GLY A 162 9.31 -6.49 -14.40
CA GLY A 162 8.72 -5.75 -13.27
C GLY A 162 9.58 -5.93 -12.01
N GLY A 163 9.34 -5.10 -10.98
CA GLY A 163 10.01 -5.23 -9.68
C GLY A 163 11.51 -4.92 -9.67
N GLY A 164 12.01 -4.14 -10.63
CA GLY A 164 13.42 -3.70 -10.66
C GLY A 164 14.41 -4.67 -11.30
N LYS A 165 13.99 -5.86 -11.75
CA LYS A 165 14.83 -6.77 -12.49
C LYS A 165 15.07 -6.27 -13.92
N GLY A 166 16.30 -6.41 -14.43
CA GLY A 166 16.68 -5.90 -15.76
C GLY A 166 16.80 -4.38 -15.84
N MET A 167 16.99 -3.69 -14.70
CA MET A 167 17.19 -2.25 -14.63
C MET A 167 18.67 -1.93 -14.37
N ARG A 168 19.25 -1.02 -15.17
CA ARG A 168 20.65 -0.57 -15.05
C ARG A 168 20.74 0.94 -15.20
N ILE A 169 21.37 1.60 -14.24
CA ILE A 169 21.69 3.03 -14.33
C ILE A 169 23.02 3.15 -15.08
N VAL A 170 23.07 4.06 -16.04
CA VAL A 170 24.25 4.40 -16.82
C VAL A 170 24.58 5.86 -16.62
N GLU A 171 25.66 6.14 -15.92
CA GLU A 171 26.06 7.49 -15.55
C GLU A 171 26.72 8.25 -16.71
N GLN A 172 27.41 7.52 -17.61
CA GLN A 172 28.19 8.08 -18.71
C GLN A 172 28.22 7.14 -19.92
N GLU A 173 28.53 7.69 -21.09
CA GLU A 173 28.50 6.97 -22.36
C GLU A 173 29.43 5.74 -22.39
N SER A 174 30.62 5.83 -21.76
CA SER A 174 31.58 4.72 -21.70
C SER A 174 31.02 3.42 -21.10
N ASP A 175 30.04 3.54 -20.23
CA ASP A 175 29.49 2.41 -19.46
C ASP A 175 28.26 1.79 -20.15
N LEU A 176 27.71 2.48 -21.18
CA LEU A 176 26.41 2.12 -21.77
C LEU A 176 26.43 0.71 -22.38
N GLU A 177 27.48 0.37 -23.13
CA GLU A 177 27.58 -0.90 -23.84
C GLU A 177 27.59 -2.09 -22.87
N GLU A 178 28.48 -2.05 -21.88
CA GLU A 178 28.56 -3.08 -20.84
C GLU A 178 27.26 -3.25 -20.06
N GLN A 179 26.64 -2.13 -19.65
CA GLN A 179 25.39 -2.17 -18.88
C GLN A 179 24.21 -2.65 -19.73
N MET A 180 24.20 -2.33 -21.02
CA MET A 180 23.17 -2.79 -21.95
C MET A 180 23.28 -4.31 -22.19
N GLU A 181 24.47 -4.84 -22.43
CA GLU A 181 24.69 -6.28 -22.58
C GLU A 181 24.27 -7.06 -21.35
N ARG A 182 24.61 -6.56 -20.17
CA ARG A 182 24.17 -7.15 -18.89
C ARG A 182 22.65 -7.12 -18.73
N ALA A 183 21.99 -6.00 -19.09
CA ALA A 183 20.54 -5.88 -19.02
C ALA A 183 19.83 -6.83 -19.99
N ILE A 184 20.32 -6.94 -21.23
CA ILE A 184 19.83 -7.87 -22.24
C ILE A 184 19.97 -9.33 -21.78
N SER A 185 21.15 -9.71 -21.27
CA SER A 185 21.40 -11.06 -20.74
C SER A 185 20.47 -11.42 -19.58
N GLU A 186 20.31 -10.52 -18.63
CA GLU A 186 19.39 -10.70 -17.49
C GLU A 186 17.92 -10.79 -17.94
N ALA A 187 17.50 -9.94 -18.88
CA ALA A 187 16.16 -9.94 -19.42
C ALA A 187 15.86 -11.25 -20.18
N THR A 188 16.80 -11.69 -21.03
CA THR A 188 16.68 -12.95 -21.77
C THR A 188 16.57 -14.15 -20.84
N SER A 189 17.42 -14.21 -19.82
CA SER A 189 17.44 -15.33 -18.86
C SER A 189 16.22 -15.38 -17.95
N SER A 190 15.67 -14.20 -17.57
CA SER A 190 14.56 -14.10 -16.62
C SER A 190 13.20 -14.11 -17.29
N PHE A 191 13.09 -13.60 -18.52
CA PHE A 191 11.79 -13.34 -19.18
C PHE A 191 11.69 -13.94 -20.59
N GLY A 192 12.80 -14.48 -21.14
CA GLY A 192 12.85 -15.01 -22.50
C GLY A 192 12.90 -13.94 -23.61
N ASP A 193 12.90 -12.66 -23.26
CA ASP A 193 12.98 -11.53 -24.18
C ASP A 193 14.09 -10.56 -23.73
N GLY A 194 15.11 -10.37 -24.61
CA GLY A 194 16.26 -9.49 -24.36
C GLY A 194 16.03 -8.03 -24.75
N SER A 195 14.83 -7.67 -25.14
CA SER A 195 14.50 -6.29 -25.52
C SER A 195 14.59 -5.33 -24.33
N VAL A 196 15.22 -4.16 -24.52
CA VAL A 196 15.38 -3.13 -23.49
C VAL A 196 14.92 -1.77 -23.98
N PHE A 197 14.55 -0.89 -23.04
CA PHE A 197 14.26 0.53 -23.26
C PHE A 197 15.34 1.39 -22.64
N ILE A 198 15.50 2.62 -23.13
CA ILE A 198 16.34 3.64 -22.53
C ILE A 198 15.47 4.84 -22.19
N GLU A 199 15.55 5.27 -20.93
CA GLU A 199 14.83 6.44 -20.41
C GLU A 199 15.79 7.32 -19.61
N LYS A 200 15.45 8.60 -19.45
CA LYS A 200 16.14 9.48 -18.52
C LYS A 200 16.10 8.92 -17.11
N TYR A 201 17.26 8.86 -16.46
CA TYR A 201 17.29 8.53 -15.03
C TYR A 201 16.92 9.77 -14.20
N VAL A 202 15.89 9.63 -13.39
CA VAL A 202 15.50 10.66 -12.42
C VAL A 202 16.26 10.37 -11.13
N SER A 203 17.22 11.24 -10.77
CA SER A 203 18.22 10.97 -9.73
C SER A 203 17.66 10.95 -8.30
N SER A 204 16.65 11.75 -8.02
CA SER A 204 16.00 11.85 -6.71
C SER A 204 14.48 11.81 -6.87
N PRO A 205 13.93 10.68 -7.34
CA PRO A 205 12.54 10.63 -7.72
C PRO A 205 11.65 10.61 -6.48
N ARG A 206 10.54 11.36 -6.56
CA ARG A 206 9.39 11.14 -5.69
C ARG A 206 8.35 10.32 -6.40
N HIS A 207 7.68 9.49 -5.64
CA HIS A 207 6.55 8.70 -6.10
C HIS A 207 5.27 9.40 -5.63
N ILE A 208 4.66 10.13 -6.54
CA ILE A 208 3.39 10.82 -6.31
C ILE A 208 2.33 10.15 -7.15
N GLU A 209 1.19 9.90 -6.56
CA GLU A 209 0.09 9.27 -7.26
C GLU A 209 -1.21 10.06 -7.06
N VAL A 210 -2.11 9.98 -8.03
CA VAL A 210 -3.38 10.69 -8.00
C VAL A 210 -4.52 9.70 -8.05
N GLN A 211 -5.40 9.77 -7.05
CA GLN A 211 -6.64 8.99 -7.03
C GLN A 211 -7.63 9.55 -8.04
N VAL A 212 -8.11 8.72 -8.94
CA VAL A 212 -9.21 9.06 -9.85
C VAL A 212 -10.47 8.27 -9.53
N LEU A 213 -11.60 8.86 -9.86
CA LEU A 213 -12.92 8.26 -9.73
C LEU A 213 -13.73 8.62 -10.98
N ALA A 214 -14.28 7.61 -11.66
CA ALA A 214 -15.01 7.81 -12.91
C ALA A 214 -16.28 6.96 -12.94
N ASP A 215 -17.39 7.52 -13.43
CA ASP A 215 -18.66 6.83 -13.59
C ASP A 215 -18.89 6.35 -15.03
N ASN A 216 -20.03 5.69 -15.26
CA ASN A 216 -20.42 5.18 -16.57
C ASN A 216 -21.02 6.24 -17.51
N TYR A 217 -21.07 7.52 -17.07
CA TYR A 217 -21.67 8.64 -17.80
C TYR A 217 -20.63 9.61 -18.35
N GLY A 218 -19.33 9.29 -18.17
CA GLY A 218 -18.23 10.11 -18.64
C GLY A 218 -17.74 11.15 -17.65
N ASN A 219 -18.31 11.22 -16.44
CA ASN A 219 -17.77 12.04 -15.37
C ASN A 219 -16.51 11.37 -14.82
N CYS A 220 -15.44 12.11 -14.75
CA CYS A 220 -14.17 11.67 -14.20
C CYS A 220 -13.54 12.82 -13.42
N ILE A 221 -13.21 12.57 -12.17
CA ILE A 221 -12.63 13.52 -11.23
C ILE A 221 -11.39 12.94 -10.56
N HIS A 222 -10.58 13.79 -9.94
CA HIS A 222 -9.48 13.35 -9.08
C HIS A 222 -9.75 13.69 -7.62
N LEU A 223 -9.31 12.82 -6.73
CA LEU A 223 -9.47 12.93 -5.28
C LEU A 223 -8.13 13.29 -4.60
N PHE A 224 -7.39 14.15 -5.25
CA PHE A 224 -6.06 14.61 -4.87
C PHE A 224 -4.98 13.53 -4.91
N GLU A 225 -3.79 13.92 -4.49
CA GLU A 225 -2.60 13.09 -4.56
C GLU A 225 -2.27 12.43 -3.22
N ARG A 226 -1.47 11.36 -3.34
CA ARG A 226 -0.74 10.72 -2.24
C ARG A 226 0.75 10.75 -2.53
N GLU A 227 1.55 10.97 -1.49
CA GLU A 227 3.01 10.85 -1.50
C GLU A 227 3.38 9.45 -1.01
N CYS A 228 4.03 8.65 -1.86
CA CYS A 228 4.36 7.25 -1.60
C CYS A 228 5.87 6.96 -1.73
N SER A 229 6.72 7.95 -1.49
CA SER A 229 8.17 7.84 -1.69
C SER A 229 8.89 7.03 -0.62
N ILE A 230 8.31 6.82 0.58
CA ILE A 230 8.93 5.94 1.59
C ILE A 230 8.68 4.48 1.21
N GLN A 231 9.65 3.91 0.54
CA GLN A 231 9.58 2.57 -0.04
C GLN A 231 10.77 1.72 0.38
N ARG A 232 10.55 0.42 0.47
CA ARG A 232 11.59 -0.59 0.64
C ARG A 232 11.54 -1.57 -0.54
N ARG A 233 12.60 -1.65 -1.34
CA ARG A 233 12.65 -2.53 -2.51
C ARG A 233 11.43 -2.34 -3.44
N HIS A 234 11.03 -1.08 -3.68
CA HIS A 234 9.85 -0.68 -4.45
C HIS A 234 8.49 -1.03 -3.81
N GLN A 235 8.47 -1.51 -2.57
CA GLN A 235 7.26 -1.69 -1.78
C GLN A 235 7.02 -0.46 -0.91
N LYS A 236 5.87 0.18 -1.06
CA LYS A 236 5.43 1.31 -0.23
C LYS A 236 5.29 0.86 1.22
N VAL A 237 5.68 1.69 2.18
CA VAL A 237 5.61 1.39 3.62
C VAL A 237 4.96 2.54 4.40
N VAL A 238 5.23 3.78 3.99
CA VAL A 238 4.60 4.98 4.55
C VAL A 238 4.05 5.82 3.40
N GLU A 239 2.80 6.21 3.53
CA GLU A 239 2.08 7.05 2.58
C GLU A 239 1.45 8.25 3.30
N GLU A 240 1.36 9.38 2.61
CA GLU A 240 0.69 10.55 3.15
C GLU A 240 -0.16 11.28 2.09
N SER A 241 -1.17 11.99 2.52
CA SER A 241 -2.02 12.83 1.68
C SER A 241 -2.45 14.09 2.45
N PRO A 242 -2.32 15.28 1.84
CA PRO A 242 -1.68 15.57 0.55
C PRO A 242 -0.15 15.50 0.63
N SER A 243 0.54 15.53 -0.52
CA SER A 243 2.00 15.63 -0.56
C SER A 243 2.49 16.96 -0.01
N SER A 244 3.56 16.90 0.82
CA SER A 244 4.14 18.07 1.48
C SER A 244 4.83 19.06 0.56
N ILE A 245 5.15 18.67 -0.69
CA ILE A 245 5.91 19.51 -1.63
C ILE A 245 5.06 20.10 -2.75
N LEU A 246 3.84 19.59 -2.98
CA LEU A 246 3.02 20.07 -4.08
C LEU A 246 2.41 21.43 -3.79
N THR A 247 2.67 22.39 -4.69
CA THR A 247 1.93 23.65 -4.72
C THR A 247 0.51 23.43 -5.25
N PRO A 248 -0.45 24.32 -4.95
CA PRO A 248 -1.80 24.20 -5.52
C PRO A 248 -1.82 24.14 -7.05
N ALA A 249 -0.90 24.85 -7.73
CA ALA A 249 -0.80 24.85 -9.19
C ALA A 249 -0.36 23.49 -9.74
N ILE A 250 0.69 22.90 -9.17
CA ILE A 250 1.20 21.58 -9.58
C ILE A 250 0.18 20.48 -9.27
N ARG A 251 -0.46 20.55 -8.08
CA ARG A 251 -1.55 19.61 -7.71
C ARG A 251 -2.67 19.63 -8.74
N LYS A 252 -3.09 20.81 -9.18
CA LYS A 252 -4.11 20.97 -10.22
C LYS A 252 -3.66 20.33 -11.54
N GLN A 253 -2.44 20.64 -11.99
CA GLN A 253 -1.89 20.08 -13.24
C GLN A 253 -1.80 18.56 -13.20
N MET A 254 -1.32 17.99 -12.10
CA MET A 254 -1.24 16.54 -11.94
C MET A 254 -2.63 15.89 -11.87
N GLY A 255 -3.57 16.52 -11.18
CA GLY A 255 -4.95 16.06 -11.12
C GLY A 255 -5.63 16.04 -12.49
N GLU A 256 -5.47 17.13 -13.27
CA GLU A 256 -5.98 17.21 -14.64
C GLU A 256 -5.32 16.16 -15.55
N ALA A 257 -4.00 15.95 -15.43
CA ALA A 257 -3.28 14.93 -16.17
C ALA A 257 -3.82 13.51 -15.82
N ALA A 258 -4.05 13.21 -14.54
CA ALA A 258 -4.59 11.93 -14.11
C ALA A 258 -6.02 11.69 -14.65
N VAL A 259 -6.87 12.70 -14.65
CA VAL A 259 -8.21 12.63 -15.26
C VAL A 259 -8.11 12.36 -16.76
N MET A 260 -7.16 12.99 -17.46
CA MET A 260 -6.95 12.74 -18.90
C MET A 260 -6.44 11.31 -19.16
N VAL A 261 -5.57 10.78 -18.31
CA VAL A 261 -5.14 9.37 -18.39
C VAL A 261 -6.34 8.44 -18.26
N ALA A 262 -7.20 8.63 -17.26
CA ALA A 262 -8.40 7.81 -17.07
C ALA A 262 -9.36 7.91 -18.26
N LYS A 263 -9.61 9.12 -18.77
CA LYS A 263 -10.44 9.35 -19.96
C LYS A 263 -9.88 8.69 -21.22
N SER A 264 -8.55 8.62 -21.36
CA SER A 264 -7.89 8.05 -22.54
C SER A 264 -8.21 6.58 -22.78
N CYS A 265 -8.58 5.83 -21.73
CA CYS A 265 -8.96 4.42 -21.81
C CYS A 265 -10.45 4.16 -21.43
N ASN A 266 -11.30 5.19 -21.40
CA ASN A 266 -12.70 5.11 -20.98
C ASN A 266 -12.83 4.43 -19.60
N TYR A 267 -11.97 4.84 -18.66
CA TYR A 267 -11.92 4.26 -17.32
C TYR A 267 -13.19 4.51 -16.55
N THR A 268 -13.62 3.51 -15.79
CA THR A 268 -14.73 3.60 -14.82
C THR A 268 -14.29 3.02 -13.48
N SER A 269 -14.96 3.39 -12.38
CA SER A 269 -14.63 3.00 -11.00
C SER A 269 -13.48 3.82 -10.40
N THR A 270 -12.86 3.31 -9.33
CA THR A 270 -11.68 3.91 -8.71
C THR A 270 -10.41 3.42 -9.38
N GLY A 271 -9.50 4.32 -9.66
CA GLY A 271 -8.17 4.00 -10.18
C GLY A 271 -7.13 4.97 -9.65
N THR A 272 -5.87 4.67 -9.85
CA THR A 272 -4.77 5.51 -9.40
C THR A 272 -3.76 5.69 -10.51
N VAL A 273 -3.42 6.95 -10.83
CA VAL A 273 -2.39 7.28 -11.79
C VAL A 273 -1.11 7.61 -11.03
N GLU A 274 -0.06 6.85 -11.26
CA GLU A 274 1.24 7.02 -10.61
C GLU A 274 2.17 7.86 -11.48
N PHE A 275 2.88 8.78 -10.82
CA PHE A 275 3.85 9.67 -11.43
C PHE A 275 5.19 9.61 -10.70
N LEU A 276 6.27 9.73 -11.45
CA LEU A 276 7.58 10.12 -10.91
C LEU A 276 7.71 11.63 -10.98
N MET A 277 8.20 12.24 -9.90
CA MET A 277 8.48 13.67 -9.85
C MET A 277 9.96 13.90 -9.57
N ASP A 278 10.59 14.79 -10.33
CA ASP A 278 11.99 15.17 -10.13
C ASP A 278 12.17 16.28 -9.07
N ASP A 279 13.41 16.64 -8.80
CA ASP A 279 13.78 17.70 -7.85
C ASP A 279 13.37 19.12 -8.28
N LYS A 280 13.02 19.31 -9.57
CA LYS A 280 12.49 20.55 -10.15
C LYS A 280 10.96 20.58 -10.16
N LEU A 281 10.31 19.59 -9.57
CA LEU A 281 8.87 19.37 -9.53
C LEU A 281 8.23 19.11 -10.91
N ASN A 282 9.02 18.67 -11.90
CA ASN A 282 8.45 18.10 -13.12
C ASN A 282 7.93 16.71 -12.80
N PHE A 283 6.75 16.38 -13.31
CA PHE A 283 6.15 15.07 -13.09
C PHE A 283 6.00 14.30 -14.41
N TYR A 284 6.12 12.99 -14.34
CA TYR A 284 6.11 12.08 -15.49
C TYR A 284 5.22 10.89 -15.20
N PHE A 285 4.34 10.56 -16.14
CA PHE A 285 3.48 9.37 -16.04
C PHE A 285 4.34 8.11 -15.91
N LEU A 286 4.01 7.27 -14.93
CA LEU A 286 4.64 5.99 -14.70
C LEU A 286 3.73 4.83 -15.13
N GLU A 287 2.56 4.74 -14.51
CA GLU A 287 1.56 3.70 -14.78
C GLU A 287 0.19 4.11 -14.20
N MET A 288 -0.84 3.34 -14.56
CA MET A 288 -2.16 3.44 -13.94
C MET A 288 -2.54 2.10 -13.33
N ASN A 289 -2.81 2.09 -12.03
CA ASN A 289 -3.38 0.94 -11.35
C ASN A 289 -4.90 0.95 -11.51
N THR A 290 -5.41 -0.12 -12.12
CA THR A 290 -6.83 -0.24 -12.51
C THR A 290 -7.68 -0.86 -11.39
N ARG A 291 -7.44 -0.47 -10.15
CA ARG A 291 -8.06 -1.00 -8.93
C ARG A 291 -8.01 0.00 -7.79
N LEU A 292 -8.69 -0.32 -6.71
CA LEU A 292 -8.45 0.33 -5.41
C LEU A 292 -7.02 0.05 -4.94
N GLN A 293 -6.35 1.04 -4.36
CA GLN A 293 -4.99 0.90 -3.81
C GLN A 293 -5.02 0.58 -2.30
N VAL A 294 -3.93 0.00 -1.77
CA VAL A 294 -3.75 -0.28 -0.34
C VAL A 294 -3.93 0.99 0.47
N GLU A 295 -3.30 2.07 0.04
CA GLU A 295 -3.20 3.39 0.66
C GLU A 295 -4.42 4.31 0.45
N HIS A 296 -5.56 3.76 -0.02
CA HIS A 296 -6.79 4.52 -0.17
C HIS A 296 -7.29 5.22 1.12
N PRO A 297 -7.02 4.69 2.34
CA PRO A 297 -7.47 5.31 3.56
C PRO A 297 -7.03 6.77 3.73
N VAL A 298 -5.81 7.14 3.32
CA VAL A 298 -5.35 8.54 3.47
C VAL A 298 -6.14 9.51 2.58
N THR A 299 -6.56 9.07 1.39
CA THR A 299 -7.45 9.85 0.52
C THR A 299 -8.84 9.99 1.16
N GLU A 300 -9.41 8.91 1.69
CA GLU A 300 -10.71 8.93 2.36
C GLU A 300 -10.70 9.84 3.58
N MET A 301 -9.62 9.84 4.36
CA MET A 301 -9.51 10.65 5.57
C MET A 301 -9.43 12.16 5.29
N ILE A 302 -8.85 12.59 4.17
CA ILE A 302 -8.77 14.00 3.80
C ILE A 302 -9.96 14.50 2.99
N THR A 303 -10.72 13.60 2.33
CA THR A 303 -11.86 13.97 1.47
C THR A 303 -13.21 13.70 2.13
N GLY A 304 -13.26 12.74 3.06
CA GLY A 304 -14.52 12.25 3.65
C GLY A 304 -15.30 11.30 2.75
N ILE A 305 -14.75 10.88 1.62
CA ILE A 305 -15.40 10.01 0.64
C ILE A 305 -14.99 8.56 0.89
N ASP A 306 -15.96 7.64 1.03
CA ASP A 306 -15.72 6.19 1.10
C ASP A 306 -15.59 5.64 -0.33
N LEU A 307 -14.37 5.31 -0.76
CA LEU A 307 -14.08 4.85 -2.12
C LEU A 307 -14.74 3.51 -2.45
N VAL A 308 -14.92 2.64 -1.48
CA VAL A 308 -15.62 1.36 -1.68
C VAL A 308 -17.12 1.59 -1.90
N GLU A 309 -17.71 2.54 -1.17
CA GLU A 309 -19.10 2.95 -1.37
C GLU A 309 -19.32 3.49 -2.79
N GLU A 310 -18.43 4.38 -3.26
CA GLU A 310 -18.49 4.93 -4.61
C GLU A 310 -18.28 3.85 -5.68
N GLN A 311 -17.36 2.89 -5.48
CA GLN A 311 -17.22 1.75 -6.40
C GLN A 311 -18.53 0.96 -6.55
N VAL A 312 -19.23 0.70 -5.45
CA VAL A 312 -20.51 -0.01 -5.46
C VAL A 312 -21.61 0.81 -6.13
N LYS A 313 -21.68 2.11 -5.89
CA LYS A 313 -22.64 3.03 -6.54
C LYS A 313 -22.44 3.06 -8.06
N ILE A 314 -21.19 3.24 -8.50
CA ILE A 314 -20.84 3.24 -9.93
C ILE A 314 -21.20 1.90 -10.58
N ALA A 315 -20.91 0.78 -9.92
CA ALA A 315 -21.24 -0.54 -10.41
C ALA A 315 -22.76 -0.82 -10.46
N ARG A 316 -23.56 -0.08 -9.69
CA ARG A 316 -25.04 -0.06 -9.80
C ARG A 316 -25.55 0.79 -10.93
N GLY A 317 -24.67 1.51 -11.64
CA GLY A 317 -25.04 2.46 -12.69
C GLY A 317 -25.45 3.83 -12.14
N GLU A 318 -25.08 4.15 -10.91
CA GLU A 318 -25.31 5.49 -10.34
C GLU A 318 -24.28 6.49 -10.87
N GLN A 319 -24.70 7.73 -11.08
CA GLN A 319 -23.83 8.83 -11.47
C GLN A 319 -23.13 9.38 -10.24
N LEU A 320 -21.91 9.94 -10.40
CA LEU A 320 -21.23 10.65 -9.32
C LEU A 320 -22.12 11.78 -8.77
N SER A 321 -22.29 11.81 -7.46
CA SER A 321 -23.16 12.78 -6.77
C SER A 321 -22.47 14.11 -6.46
N PHE A 322 -21.19 14.25 -6.81
CA PHE A 322 -20.36 15.44 -6.57
C PHE A 322 -19.43 15.68 -7.77
N THR A 323 -19.01 16.92 -7.90
CA THR A 323 -18.11 17.41 -8.97
C THR A 323 -16.72 17.67 -8.41
N GLN A 324 -15.75 18.01 -9.28
CA GLN A 324 -14.40 18.39 -8.85
C GLN A 324 -14.38 19.62 -7.92
N ASP A 325 -15.29 20.56 -8.12
CA ASP A 325 -15.33 21.83 -7.37
C ASP A 325 -15.91 21.62 -5.95
N ASP A 326 -16.63 20.52 -5.69
CA ASP A 326 -17.15 20.19 -4.38
C ASP A 326 -16.08 19.62 -3.46
N LEU A 327 -14.97 19.14 -4.03
CA LEU A 327 -13.91 18.46 -3.30
C LEU A 327 -12.96 19.44 -2.62
N LYS A 328 -12.67 19.16 -1.35
CA LYS A 328 -11.73 19.96 -0.54
C LYS A 328 -10.83 19.03 0.28
N ILE A 329 -9.58 19.43 0.39
CA ILE A 329 -8.64 18.80 1.31
C ILE A 329 -8.96 19.26 2.72
N ASN A 330 -9.24 18.32 3.62
CA ASN A 330 -9.43 18.57 5.04
C ASN A 330 -8.27 17.95 5.84
N GLY A 331 -7.40 18.80 6.35
CA GLY A 331 -6.25 18.37 7.16
C GLY A 331 -5.17 17.60 6.39
N HIS A 332 -4.59 16.61 7.06
CA HIS A 332 -3.51 15.77 6.53
C HIS A 332 -3.62 14.36 7.09
N ALA A 333 -3.46 13.35 6.27
CA ALA A 333 -3.49 11.95 6.68
C ALA A 333 -2.17 11.26 6.35
N ILE A 334 -1.77 10.32 7.21
CA ILE A 334 -0.56 9.49 7.07
C ILE A 334 -0.95 8.04 7.34
N GLU A 335 -0.44 7.13 6.52
CA GLU A 335 -0.59 5.68 6.71
C GLU A 335 0.78 5.03 6.94
N LEU A 336 0.82 4.05 7.83
CA LEU A 336 1.92 3.11 8.02
C LEU A 336 1.38 1.70 7.75
N ARG A 337 1.99 0.99 6.81
CA ARG A 337 1.70 -0.43 6.62
C ARG A 337 2.39 -1.25 7.70
N VAL A 338 1.62 -1.94 8.51
CA VAL A 338 2.10 -2.80 9.58
C VAL A 338 2.30 -4.21 9.02
N TYR A 339 3.53 -4.51 8.64
CA TYR A 339 3.93 -5.84 8.17
C TYR A 339 4.53 -6.68 9.30
N ALA A 340 4.29 -7.99 9.28
CA ALA A 340 5.05 -8.97 10.07
C ALA A 340 6.42 -9.20 9.43
N GLU A 341 7.33 -8.27 9.61
CA GLU A 341 8.69 -8.26 9.05
C GLU A 341 9.68 -7.72 10.10
N ASP A 342 10.91 -8.22 10.05
CA ASP A 342 11.97 -7.83 10.97
C ASP A 342 12.88 -6.75 10.36
N PRO A 343 12.75 -5.48 10.78
CA PRO A 343 13.59 -4.40 10.28
C PRO A 343 15.06 -4.56 10.63
N LEU A 344 15.40 -5.27 11.71
CA LEU A 344 16.78 -5.53 12.11
C LEU A 344 17.44 -6.56 11.20
N ASN A 345 16.65 -7.46 10.64
CA ASN A 345 17.11 -8.54 9.76
C ASN A 345 16.67 -8.31 8.32
N ASN A 346 16.98 -7.12 7.78
CA ASN A 346 16.73 -6.74 6.39
C ASN A 346 15.27 -6.96 5.96
N PHE A 347 14.33 -6.73 6.88
CA PHE A 347 12.89 -6.90 6.68
C PHE A 347 12.50 -8.31 6.21
N MET A 348 13.14 -9.33 6.75
CA MET A 348 12.72 -10.71 6.53
C MET A 348 11.31 -10.93 7.11
N PRO A 349 10.43 -11.69 6.44
CA PRO A 349 9.12 -12.03 6.99
C PRO A 349 9.27 -12.72 8.36
N SER A 350 8.46 -12.27 9.32
CA SER A 350 8.41 -12.81 10.68
C SER A 350 7.18 -13.69 10.81
N ILE A 351 7.38 -14.99 10.87
CA ILE A 351 6.32 -15.99 11.05
C ILE A 351 6.14 -16.23 12.55
N GLY A 352 4.88 -16.30 12.99
CA GLY A 352 4.59 -16.54 14.41
C GLY A 352 3.11 -16.40 14.72
N THR A 353 2.78 -16.53 15.99
CA THR A 353 1.44 -16.30 16.52
C THR A 353 1.38 -14.95 17.21
N LEU A 354 0.39 -14.14 16.92
CA LEU A 354 0.13 -12.88 17.61
C LEU A 354 -0.30 -13.17 19.05
N THR A 355 0.65 -13.17 19.98
CA THR A 355 0.39 -13.43 21.40
C THR A 355 -0.30 -12.25 22.09
N ARG A 356 -0.10 -11.05 21.56
CA ARG A 356 -0.82 -9.83 21.91
C ARG A 356 -1.16 -9.06 20.65
N TYR A 357 -2.39 -8.56 20.55
CA TYR A 357 -2.84 -7.72 19.45
C TYR A 357 -3.89 -6.73 19.95
N GLU A 358 -3.47 -5.50 20.17
CA GLU A 358 -4.28 -4.41 20.74
C GLU A 358 -4.13 -3.17 19.85
N PRO A 359 -5.00 -2.98 18.84
CA PRO A 359 -4.92 -1.82 17.95
C PRO A 359 -5.26 -0.53 18.70
N PRO A 360 -4.58 0.59 18.39
CA PRO A 360 -4.86 1.87 18.99
C PRO A 360 -6.22 2.40 18.53
N THR A 361 -6.86 3.17 19.42
CA THR A 361 -8.13 3.86 19.16
C THR A 361 -8.00 5.33 19.51
N GLY A 362 -8.81 6.18 18.92
CA GLY A 362 -8.84 7.60 19.24
C GLY A 362 -9.30 8.47 18.07
N GLU A 363 -9.48 9.76 18.33
CA GLU A 363 -9.85 10.73 17.29
C GLU A 363 -8.75 10.88 16.24
N GLY A 364 -9.13 10.67 14.98
CA GLY A 364 -8.21 10.72 13.85
C GLY A 364 -7.26 9.51 13.76
N ILE A 365 -7.54 8.41 14.46
CA ILE A 365 -6.85 7.13 14.31
C ILE A 365 -7.77 6.14 13.62
N ARG A 366 -7.26 5.47 12.57
CA ARG A 366 -7.94 4.40 11.86
C ARG A 366 -7.01 3.20 11.74
N VAL A 367 -7.53 2.02 12.03
CA VAL A 367 -6.84 0.75 11.81
C VAL A 367 -7.72 -0.13 10.93
N ASP A 368 -7.21 -0.44 9.73
CA ASP A 368 -7.80 -1.44 8.86
C ASP A 368 -6.96 -2.71 9.04
N ASP A 369 -7.50 -3.73 9.68
CA ASP A 369 -6.81 -4.94 10.08
C ASP A 369 -7.49 -6.22 9.59
N GLY A 370 -6.72 -7.30 9.50
CA GLY A 370 -7.20 -8.61 9.09
C GLY A 370 -6.87 -9.72 10.08
N TYR A 371 -6.35 -9.37 11.25
CA TYR A 371 -5.86 -10.30 12.28
C TYR A 371 -6.40 -9.96 13.67
N GLU A 372 -6.34 -10.93 14.56
CA GLU A 372 -6.68 -10.84 15.98
C GLU A 372 -5.65 -11.58 16.83
N GLN A 373 -5.65 -11.33 18.13
CA GLN A 373 -4.82 -12.07 19.08
C GLN A 373 -5.07 -13.57 18.99
N GLY A 374 -4.00 -14.36 19.04
CA GLY A 374 -4.03 -15.82 18.90
C GLY A 374 -3.92 -16.33 17.47
N MET A 375 -4.03 -15.46 16.44
CA MET A 375 -3.88 -15.86 15.06
C MET A 375 -2.41 -16.02 14.65
N GLN A 376 -2.18 -16.97 13.74
CA GLN A 376 -0.87 -17.23 13.15
C GLN A 376 -0.72 -16.43 11.84
N ILE A 377 0.44 -15.83 11.62
CA ILE A 377 0.81 -15.21 10.34
C ILE A 377 1.22 -16.31 9.36
N PRO A 378 0.46 -16.57 8.29
CA PRO A 378 0.76 -17.63 7.34
C PRO A 378 1.87 -17.23 6.36
N ILE A 379 2.60 -18.24 5.87
CA ILE A 379 3.66 -18.06 4.87
C ILE A 379 3.14 -17.90 3.43
N TYR A 380 1.86 -18.11 3.21
CA TYR A 380 1.26 -18.23 1.87
C TYR A 380 0.90 -16.90 1.23
N TYR A 381 0.80 -15.83 2.03
CA TYR A 381 0.27 -14.53 1.62
C TYR A 381 1.19 -13.39 2.06
N ASP A 382 0.86 -12.19 1.60
CA ASP A 382 1.51 -10.98 2.06
C ASP A 382 1.46 -10.87 3.60
N PRO A 383 2.58 -10.56 4.27
CA PRO A 383 2.64 -10.51 5.74
C PRO A 383 2.03 -9.23 6.34
N MET A 384 1.22 -8.48 5.62
CA MET A 384 0.57 -7.28 6.13
C MET A 384 -0.49 -7.64 7.17
N ILE A 385 -0.28 -7.17 8.39
CA ILE A 385 -1.18 -7.36 9.53
C ILE A 385 -2.32 -6.35 9.49
N ALA A 386 -1.95 -5.08 9.29
CA ALA A 386 -2.88 -3.97 9.33
C ALA A 386 -2.31 -2.75 8.57
N LYS A 387 -3.19 -1.77 8.33
CA LYS A 387 -2.85 -0.39 7.98
C LYS A 387 -3.20 0.50 9.15
N LEU A 388 -2.21 1.21 9.68
CA LEU A 388 -2.40 2.22 10.69
C LEU A 388 -2.41 3.58 10.01
N ALA A 389 -3.55 4.27 10.01
CA ALA A 389 -3.68 5.59 9.44
C ALA A 389 -4.06 6.63 10.50
N THR A 390 -3.53 7.84 10.38
CA THR A 390 -3.81 8.95 11.28
C THR A 390 -4.15 10.22 10.52
N HIS A 391 -5.06 11.01 11.05
CA HIS A 391 -5.49 12.29 10.51
C HIS A 391 -5.32 13.41 11.53
N GLY A 392 -4.74 14.52 11.09
CA GLY A 392 -4.58 15.74 11.87
C GLY A 392 -5.04 16.97 11.08
N LYS A 393 -5.22 18.10 11.77
CA LYS A 393 -5.54 19.39 11.13
C LYS A 393 -4.44 19.85 10.18
N ASN A 394 -3.24 19.35 10.38
CA ASN A 394 -2.06 19.59 9.55
C ASN A 394 -1.09 18.39 9.67
N ARG A 395 -0.04 18.40 8.83
CA ARG A 395 0.93 17.33 8.74
C ARG A 395 1.63 17.02 10.07
N ILE A 396 1.99 18.03 10.84
CA ILE A 396 2.70 17.85 12.12
C ILE A 396 1.79 17.16 13.15
N GLU A 397 0.52 17.54 13.22
CA GLU A 397 -0.45 16.86 14.10
C GLU A 397 -0.67 15.40 13.68
N ALA A 398 -0.76 15.13 12.36
CA ALA A 398 -0.87 13.76 11.86
C ALA A 398 0.35 12.90 12.25
N ILE A 399 1.59 13.45 12.13
CA ILE A 399 2.83 12.80 12.57
C ILE A 399 2.81 12.52 14.08
N GLN A 400 2.40 13.50 14.90
CA GLN A 400 2.33 13.33 16.35
C GLN A 400 1.33 12.25 16.76
N LYS A 401 0.16 12.23 16.12
CA LYS A 401 -0.84 11.17 16.32
C LYS A 401 -0.32 9.80 15.89
N MET A 402 0.43 9.73 14.77
CA MET A 402 1.04 8.48 14.30
C MET A 402 2.06 7.94 15.31
N LEU A 403 2.93 8.79 15.84
CA LEU A 403 3.90 8.39 16.86
C LEU A 403 3.21 7.89 18.14
N ALA A 404 2.16 8.58 18.59
CA ALA A 404 1.36 8.16 19.74
C ALA A 404 0.61 6.84 19.46
N ALA A 405 0.06 6.66 18.26
CA ALA A 405 -0.62 5.43 17.86
C ALA A 405 0.36 4.25 17.78
N ILE A 406 1.57 4.44 17.25
CA ILE A 406 2.64 3.43 17.26
C ILE A 406 3.00 2.99 18.69
N GLU A 407 3.10 3.94 19.64
CA GLU A 407 3.41 3.63 21.05
C GLU A 407 2.28 2.85 21.73
N ALA A 408 1.04 3.14 21.37
CA ALA A 408 -0.14 2.47 21.93
C ALA A 408 -0.47 1.12 21.29
N TYR A 409 0.13 0.80 20.13
CA TYR A 409 -0.19 -0.42 19.41
C TYR A 409 0.51 -1.63 20.04
N GLY A 410 -0.24 -2.48 20.73
CA GLY A 410 0.28 -3.71 21.32
C GLY A 410 0.35 -4.86 20.30
N ILE A 411 1.53 -5.18 19.79
CA ILE A 411 1.77 -6.34 18.92
C ILE A 411 2.94 -7.13 19.47
N GLU A 412 2.71 -8.41 19.82
CA GLU A 412 3.73 -9.33 20.32
C GLU A 412 3.61 -10.70 19.63
N GLY A 413 4.70 -11.46 19.62
CA GLY A 413 4.78 -12.79 19.00
C GLY A 413 5.41 -12.80 17.61
N VAL A 414 5.51 -11.63 16.95
CA VAL A 414 6.19 -11.44 15.68
C VAL A 414 6.92 -10.11 15.65
N SER A 415 8.00 -10.00 14.88
CA SER A 415 8.62 -8.71 14.55
C SER A 415 7.75 -7.96 13.54
N THR A 416 7.71 -6.62 13.65
CA THR A 416 6.90 -5.78 12.78
C THR A 416 7.66 -4.57 12.24
N THR A 417 7.11 -3.92 11.21
CA THR A 417 7.63 -2.65 10.67
C THR A 417 7.39 -1.44 11.58
N MET A 418 6.73 -1.60 12.72
CA MET A 418 6.43 -0.49 13.65
C MET A 418 7.65 0.29 14.13
N PRO A 419 8.78 -0.36 14.54
CA PRO A 419 10.00 0.35 14.90
C PRO A 419 10.60 1.16 13.75
N PHE A 420 10.52 0.65 12.53
CA PHE A 420 10.93 1.37 11.33
C PHE A 420 10.01 2.59 11.08
N GLY A 421 8.70 2.42 11.20
CA GLY A 421 7.74 3.54 11.11
C GLY A 421 8.08 4.65 12.11
N ARG A 422 8.33 4.32 13.36
CA ARG A 422 8.78 5.29 14.39
C ARG A 422 10.02 6.04 13.94
N PHE A 423 11.04 5.34 13.43
CA PHE A 423 12.26 5.96 12.90
C PHE A 423 11.92 6.97 11.79
N VAL A 424 11.09 6.60 10.83
CA VAL A 424 10.67 7.48 9.72
C VAL A 424 10.03 8.77 10.27
N PHE A 425 9.05 8.65 11.15
CA PHE A 425 8.27 9.79 11.65
C PHE A 425 9.05 10.72 12.59
N GLN A 426 10.16 10.26 13.14
CA GLN A 426 11.10 11.06 13.94
C GLN A 426 12.24 11.64 13.11
N HIS A 427 12.45 11.16 11.87
CA HIS A 427 13.59 11.58 11.06
C HIS A 427 13.38 12.98 10.46
N LYS A 428 14.41 13.84 10.54
CA LYS A 428 14.35 15.24 10.10
C LYS A 428 13.94 15.40 8.64
N ALA A 429 14.41 14.53 7.74
CA ALA A 429 14.07 14.58 6.34
C ALA A 429 12.57 14.33 6.12
N PHE A 430 11.95 13.38 6.84
CA PHE A 430 10.51 13.15 6.76
C PHE A 430 9.73 14.33 7.35
N ILE A 431 10.10 14.79 8.55
CA ILE A 431 9.41 15.91 9.24
C ILE A 431 9.43 17.18 8.37
N SER A 432 10.56 17.49 7.72
CA SER A 432 10.69 18.66 6.84
C SER A 432 10.02 18.50 5.46
N GLY A 433 9.61 17.25 5.09
CA GLY A 433 9.09 16.95 3.77
C GLY A 433 10.16 16.80 2.67
N HIS A 434 11.45 16.87 3.01
CA HIS A 434 12.56 16.75 2.05
C HIS A 434 13.10 15.33 2.02
N PHE A 435 12.44 14.45 1.28
CA PHE A 435 12.84 13.05 1.09
C PHE A 435 12.44 12.58 -0.31
N ASP A 436 13.01 11.48 -0.73
CA ASP A 436 12.75 10.83 -2.01
C ASP A 436 12.65 9.30 -1.84
N THR A 437 12.56 8.55 -2.94
CA THR A 437 12.47 7.07 -2.90
C THR A 437 13.73 6.39 -2.36
N HIS A 438 14.84 7.12 -2.21
CA HIS A 438 16.07 6.62 -1.62
C HIS A 438 16.14 6.79 -0.09
N PHE A 439 15.07 7.27 0.55
CA PHE A 439 15.05 7.54 2.00
C PHE A 439 15.60 6.37 2.83
N VAL A 440 15.12 5.15 2.58
CA VAL A 440 15.55 3.97 3.33
C VAL A 440 17.04 3.70 3.10
N LYS A 441 17.51 3.77 1.86
CA LYS A 441 18.92 3.57 1.50
C LYS A 441 19.83 4.61 2.14
N ASN A 442 19.39 5.87 2.18
CA ASN A 442 20.22 7.00 2.61
C ASN A 442 20.29 7.17 4.13
N TYR A 443 19.20 6.82 4.84
CA TYR A 443 19.04 7.23 6.23
C TYR A 443 18.84 6.06 7.21
N TYR A 444 18.35 4.90 6.74
CA TYR A 444 18.04 3.80 7.65
C TYR A 444 19.19 2.79 7.75
N THR A 445 19.55 2.47 9.00
CA THR A 445 20.38 1.31 9.33
C THR A 445 19.77 0.57 10.55
N PRO A 446 19.94 -0.75 10.69
CA PRO A 446 19.47 -1.50 11.87
C PRO A 446 19.91 -0.90 13.20
N ALA A 447 21.12 -0.30 13.25
CA ALA A 447 21.67 0.33 14.46
C ALA A 447 20.75 1.41 15.06
N HIS A 448 19.90 2.06 14.28
CA HIS A 448 18.94 3.03 14.82
C HIS A 448 17.94 2.37 15.77
N ILE A 449 17.40 1.21 15.39
CA ILE A 449 16.45 0.46 16.23
C ILE A 449 17.17 -0.22 17.39
N GLU A 450 18.36 -0.82 17.16
CA GLU A 450 19.17 -1.46 18.21
C GLU A 450 19.52 -0.49 19.32
N ASN A 451 19.95 0.72 18.99
CA ASN A 451 20.28 1.76 19.97
C ASN A 451 19.04 2.19 20.78
N GLU A 452 17.89 2.34 20.14
CA GLU A 452 16.63 2.66 20.82
C GLU A 452 16.22 1.52 21.78
N GLN A 453 16.28 0.27 21.32
CA GLN A 453 15.97 -0.90 22.15
C GLN A 453 16.94 -1.02 23.34
N ALA A 454 18.22 -0.81 23.13
CA ALA A 454 19.23 -0.83 24.20
C ALA A 454 18.96 0.27 25.23
N ALA A 455 18.56 1.47 24.82
CA ALA A 455 18.18 2.54 25.72
C ALA A 455 16.93 2.19 26.54
N LYS A 456 15.91 1.65 25.91
CA LYS A 456 14.69 1.17 26.60
C LYS A 456 14.98 0.04 27.59
N ALA A 457 15.82 -0.93 27.20
CA ALA A 457 16.23 -2.03 28.08
C ALA A 457 16.95 -1.52 29.33
N LYS A 458 17.83 -0.51 29.23
CA LYS A 458 18.50 0.12 30.39
C LYS A 458 17.48 0.78 31.33
N ILE A 459 16.52 1.52 30.79
CA ILE A 459 15.46 2.15 31.60
C ILE A 459 14.61 1.09 32.29
N ALA A 460 14.20 0.05 31.57
CA ALA A 460 13.42 -1.06 32.12
C ALA A 460 14.17 -1.77 33.27
N ALA A 461 15.48 -2.00 33.12
CA ALA A 461 16.33 -2.57 34.16
C ALA A 461 16.38 -1.66 35.42
N ILE A 462 16.51 -0.35 35.23
CA ILE A 462 16.52 0.61 36.35
C ILE A 462 15.16 0.58 37.07
N VAL A 463 14.05 0.58 36.35
CA VAL A 463 12.69 0.52 36.92
C VAL A 463 12.49 -0.78 37.69
N ALA A 464 12.90 -1.93 37.11
CA ALA A 464 12.77 -3.23 37.74
C ALA A 464 13.59 -3.31 39.06
N VAL A 465 14.83 -2.81 39.05
CA VAL A 465 15.68 -2.74 40.28
C VAL A 465 15.03 -1.83 41.32
N LYS A 466 14.54 -0.66 40.94
CA LYS A 466 13.84 0.26 41.86
C LYS A 466 12.60 -0.39 42.47
N HIS A 467 11.80 -1.08 41.65
CA HIS A 467 10.61 -1.80 42.13
C HIS A 467 10.98 -2.91 43.12
N TRP A 468 12.01 -3.70 42.81
CA TRP A 468 12.52 -4.75 43.68
C TRP A 468 13.02 -4.20 45.02
N LEU A 469 13.82 -3.11 45.02
CA LEU A 469 14.29 -2.44 46.23
C LEU A 469 13.12 -1.92 47.08
N ASN A 470 12.08 -1.34 46.48
CA ASN A 470 10.91 -0.87 47.20
C ASN A 470 10.15 -2.02 47.87
N GLN A 471 10.02 -3.18 47.20
CA GLN A 471 9.41 -4.38 47.78
C GLN A 471 10.22 -4.90 48.98
N GLN A 472 11.55 -4.92 48.89
CA GLN A 472 12.42 -5.30 50.00
C GLN A 472 12.29 -4.33 51.21
N ALA A 473 12.20 -3.02 50.98
CA ALA A 473 11.98 -2.03 52.00
C ALA A 473 10.63 -2.18 52.73
N ILE A 474 9.58 -2.57 52.02
CA ILE A 474 8.25 -2.89 52.60
C ILE A 474 8.35 -4.13 53.48
N LEU A 475 9.00 -5.20 53.02
CA LEU A 475 9.18 -6.44 53.81
C LEU A 475 9.96 -6.22 55.07
N THR A 476 11.02 -5.38 55.04
CA THR A 476 11.80 -5.05 56.24
C THR A 476 11.01 -4.19 57.27
N THR A 477 10.18 -3.27 56.80
CA THR A 477 9.29 -2.47 57.68
C THR A 477 8.18 -3.31 58.31
N VAL A 478 7.63 -4.30 57.62
CA VAL A 478 6.63 -5.24 58.18
C VAL A 478 7.28 -6.18 59.21
N ALA A 479 8.48 -6.69 58.95
CA ALA A 479 9.25 -7.53 59.89
C ALA A 479 9.56 -6.80 61.20
N HIS A 480 9.91 -5.52 61.16
CA HIS A 480 10.14 -4.69 62.35
C HIS A 480 8.89 -4.43 63.18
N ARG A 481 7.70 -4.32 62.56
CA ARG A 481 6.44 -4.16 63.29
C ARG A 481 5.98 -5.45 63.97
N SER A 482 6.33 -6.64 63.46
CA SER A 482 5.94 -7.92 64.06
C SER A 482 6.77 -8.24 65.34
N THR A 483 7.96 -7.70 65.50
CA THR A 483 8.81 -7.94 66.68
C THR A 483 8.39 -7.10 67.89
N SER A 484 7.70 -5.96 67.72
CA SER A 484 7.17 -5.15 68.82
C SER A 484 5.95 -5.73 69.52
N TRP A 485 5.19 -6.64 68.84
CA TRP A 485 4.02 -7.31 69.41
C TRP A 485 4.40 -8.47 70.37
N LYS A 486 5.46 -9.19 70.09
CA LYS A 486 5.96 -10.27 70.94
C LYS A 486 6.50 -9.80 72.30
N ARG A 487 6.88 -8.55 72.49
CA ARG A 487 7.38 -7.96 73.75
C ARG A 487 6.28 -7.52 74.71
N ARG A 488 5.01 -7.43 74.24
CA ARG A 488 3.87 -6.99 75.10
C ARG A 488 3.07 -8.13 75.74
N ILE A 489 3.39 -9.40 75.45
CA ILE A 489 2.66 -10.59 75.97
C ILE A 489 3.46 -11.30 77.08
N ALA A 490 4.63 -10.81 77.43
CA ALA A 490 5.53 -11.42 78.47
C ALA A 490 5.56 -10.60 79.78
N HIS A 491 4.46 -9.95 80.18
CA HIS A 491 4.27 -9.36 81.51
C HIS A 491 2.85 -9.66 82.04
#